data_f6c591da7f56e2ea7736e138ab3d4695
#
_entry.id   f6c591da7f56e2ea7736e138ab3d4695
#
_cell.length_a   1.000
_cell.length_b   1.000
_cell.length_c   1.000
_cell.angle_alpha   90.00
_cell.angle_beta   90.00
_cell.angle_gamma   90.00
#
_symmetry.space_group_name_H-M   'P 1'
#
loop_
_entity.id
_entity.type
_entity.pdbx_description
1 polymer ?
#
loop_
_entity_poly.entity_id
_entity_poly.type
_entity_poly.pdbx_seq_one_letter_code
_entity_poly.pdbx_strand_id
1 'polypeptide(L)'
;LRNLEEKKSSVLASMEELGVLTDDLKKKMEQAQTLAVIEDLYRPYRPKRRTRATIAKEKGLEPLANEILLGQAKGTKEELAKAFVSPEKGVESTEDAILGAMDILAEHISDDASFRAQIRKMTWEKGMLTSTVREEGTESVFETYYEFQAQLTKINGHQVLAVNRGENQKVLSVKIEAPQEEILSWLYNVMTKGKNETCAAILREATEDAYKRLIAPAIERELRTNLTETADEGVRTESKAASDAAANCRSDCSWLGSGLSYRL
;
A
#
# COMPACT_ATOMS: atom_id res chain seq x y z
N LEU A 1 -0.92 19.64 5.27
CA LEU A 1 -0.57 20.43 4.09
C LEU A 1 0.95 20.70 4.02
N ARG A 2 1.56 21.25 5.07
CA ARG A 2 3.00 21.58 5.08
C ARG A 2 3.89 20.37 4.81
N ASN A 3 3.63 19.24 5.44
CA ASN A 3 4.37 17.98 5.26
C ASN A 3 4.25 17.43 3.81
N LEU A 4 3.11 17.63 3.16
CA LEU A 4 2.88 17.23 1.78
C LEU A 4 3.74 18.06 0.81
N GLU A 5 3.79 19.40 1.00
CA GLU A 5 4.57 20.30 0.15
C GLU A 5 6.09 20.10 0.32
N GLU A 6 6.54 19.88 1.56
CA GLU A 6 7.94 19.55 1.83
C GLU A 6 8.34 18.23 1.15
N LYS A 7 7.47 17.22 1.19
CA LYS A 7 7.71 15.95 0.50
C LYS A 7 7.72 16.10 -1.01
N LYS A 8 6.77 16.88 -1.61
CA LYS A 8 6.77 17.18 -3.03
C LYS A 8 8.08 17.81 -3.48
N SER A 9 8.51 18.86 -2.79
CA SER A 9 9.77 19.58 -3.11
C SER A 9 10.97 18.65 -3.04
N SER A 10 11.08 17.83 -1.98
CA SER A 10 12.18 16.88 -1.81
C SER A 10 12.22 15.83 -2.91
N VAL A 11 11.06 15.28 -3.29
CA VAL A 11 10.96 14.26 -4.33
C VAL A 11 11.27 14.85 -5.71
N LEU A 12 10.75 16.05 -6.03
CA LEU A 12 11.03 16.73 -7.29
C LEU A 12 12.53 17.02 -7.45
N ALA A 13 13.19 17.53 -6.39
CA ALA A 13 14.63 17.74 -6.40
C ALA A 13 15.41 16.44 -6.65
N SER A 14 15.03 15.34 -5.99
CA SER A 14 15.67 14.04 -6.20
C SER A 14 15.48 13.51 -7.62
N MET A 15 14.32 13.73 -8.24
CA MET A 15 14.03 13.31 -9.62
C MET A 15 14.78 14.18 -10.65
N GLU A 16 14.99 15.46 -10.34
CA GLU A 16 15.78 16.36 -11.16
C GLU A 16 17.27 15.97 -11.13
N GLU A 17 17.81 15.66 -9.95
CA GLU A 17 19.18 15.14 -9.78
C GLU A 17 19.40 13.83 -10.56
N LEU A 18 18.40 12.95 -10.59
CA LEU A 18 18.44 11.70 -11.35
C LEU A 18 18.23 11.90 -12.86
N GLY A 19 17.87 13.10 -13.32
CA GLY A 19 17.62 13.40 -14.72
C GLY A 19 16.39 12.70 -15.33
N VAL A 20 15.44 12.26 -14.49
CA VAL A 20 14.23 11.52 -14.91
C VAL A 20 12.97 12.35 -14.87
N LEU A 21 13.06 13.63 -14.50
CA LEU A 21 11.92 14.52 -14.39
C LEU A 21 11.43 14.97 -15.77
N THR A 22 10.24 14.52 -16.16
CA THR A 22 9.54 14.96 -17.37
C THR A 22 8.44 15.95 -16.99
N ASP A 23 8.03 16.82 -17.95
CA ASP A 23 6.97 17.82 -17.73
C ASP A 23 5.63 17.16 -17.31
N ASP A 24 5.31 16.00 -17.88
CA ASP A 24 4.10 15.25 -17.53
C ASP A 24 4.17 14.71 -16.09
N LEU A 25 5.32 14.19 -15.70
CA LEU A 25 5.55 13.68 -14.35
C LEU A 25 5.52 14.80 -13.31
N LYS A 26 6.09 15.97 -13.65
CA LYS A 26 6.03 17.16 -12.81
C LYS A 26 4.58 17.60 -12.57
N LYS A 27 3.76 17.69 -13.63
CA LYS A 27 2.34 18.01 -13.52
C LYS A 27 1.58 17.02 -12.63
N LYS A 28 1.80 15.71 -12.82
CA LYS A 28 1.19 14.67 -11.97
C LYS A 28 1.59 14.81 -10.50
N MET A 29 2.85 15.13 -10.24
CA MET A 29 3.38 15.36 -8.89
C MET A 29 2.75 16.60 -8.23
N GLU A 30 2.62 17.70 -8.96
CA GLU A 30 1.97 18.93 -8.48
C GLU A 30 0.50 18.71 -8.15
N GLN A 31 -0.21 17.91 -8.94
CA GLN A 31 -1.62 17.56 -8.74
C GLN A 31 -1.86 16.53 -7.64
N ALA A 32 -0.81 15.87 -7.15
CA ALA A 32 -0.92 14.86 -6.09
C ALA A 32 -1.46 15.49 -4.80
N GLN A 33 -2.53 14.91 -4.26
CA GLN A 33 -3.20 15.39 -3.04
C GLN A 33 -2.81 14.62 -1.80
N THR A 34 -2.15 13.47 -1.96
CA THR A 34 -1.76 12.59 -0.85
C THR A 34 -0.29 12.16 -0.96
N LEU A 35 0.32 11.87 0.18
CA LEU A 35 1.70 11.34 0.24
C LEU A 35 1.84 10.01 -0.51
N ALA A 36 0.81 9.18 -0.48
CA ALA A 36 0.79 7.89 -1.17
C ALA A 36 0.93 8.04 -2.69
N VAL A 37 0.23 9.00 -3.29
CA VAL A 37 0.33 9.29 -4.73
C VAL A 37 1.74 9.76 -5.10
N ILE A 38 2.35 10.61 -4.26
CA ILE A 38 3.72 11.09 -4.48
C ILE A 38 4.71 9.92 -4.42
N GLU A 39 4.56 9.04 -3.43
CA GLU A 39 5.42 7.87 -3.28
C GLU A 39 5.26 6.86 -4.41
N ASP A 40 4.03 6.64 -4.90
CA ASP A 40 3.77 5.76 -6.04
C ASP A 40 4.39 6.31 -7.33
N LEU A 41 4.29 7.62 -7.59
CA LEU A 41 4.91 8.26 -8.75
C LEU A 41 6.44 8.24 -8.69
N TYR A 42 7.03 8.35 -7.49
CA TYR A 42 8.48 8.32 -7.29
C TYR A 42 9.06 6.91 -7.27
N ARG A 43 8.26 5.90 -6.95
CA ARG A 43 8.70 4.53 -6.71
C ARG A 43 9.55 3.90 -7.83
N PRO A 44 9.22 4.04 -9.12
CA PRO A 44 10.02 3.50 -10.20
C PRO A 44 11.44 4.09 -10.28
N TYR A 45 11.60 5.33 -9.84
CA TYR A 45 12.86 6.10 -9.94
C TYR A 45 13.70 6.09 -8.66
N ARG A 46 13.08 5.66 -7.56
CA ARG A 46 13.76 5.62 -6.27
C ARG A 46 14.93 4.64 -6.30
N PRO A 47 16.14 5.03 -5.84
CA PRO A 47 17.25 4.10 -5.67
C PRO A 47 16.84 2.92 -4.79
N LYS A 48 16.82 1.72 -5.36
CA LYS A 48 16.44 0.50 -4.66
C LYS A 48 17.69 -0.21 -4.13
N ARG A 49 17.55 -0.86 -2.98
CA ARG A 49 18.55 -1.84 -2.56
C ARG A 49 18.55 -3.00 -3.54
N ARG A 50 19.63 -3.80 -3.55
CA ARG A 50 19.74 -4.99 -4.40
C ARG A 50 18.54 -5.91 -4.21
N THR A 51 17.64 -5.93 -5.20
CA THR A 51 16.42 -6.75 -5.23
C THR A 51 16.64 -7.98 -6.09
N ARG A 52 15.72 -8.95 -6.06
CA ARG A 52 15.73 -10.11 -6.97
C ARG A 52 15.70 -9.66 -8.43
N ALA A 53 14.88 -8.66 -8.74
CA ALA A 53 14.78 -8.09 -10.09
C ALA A 53 16.08 -7.42 -10.53
N THR A 54 16.79 -6.70 -9.63
CA THR A 54 18.10 -6.11 -9.94
C THR A 54 19.12 -7.19 -10.27
N ILE A 55 19.15 -8.28 -9.48
CA ILE A 55 20.01 -9.43 -9.74
C ILE A 55 19.68 -10.07 -11.08
N ALA A 56 18.41 -10.23 -11.42
CA ALA A 56 17.98 -10.78 -12.70
C ALA A 56 18.35 -9.87 -13.88
N LYS A 57 18.29 -8.53 -13.70
CA LYS A 57 18.77 -7.56 -14.69
C LYS A 57 20.27 -7.64 -14.90
N GLU A 58 21.05 -7.76 -13.81
CA GLU A 58 22.51 -7.97 -13.87
C GLU A 58 22.87 -9.25 -14.65
N LYS A 59 22.05 -10.30 -14.54
CA LYS A 59 22.16 -11.54 -15.31
C LYS A 59 21.77 -11.40 -16.79
N GLY A 60 21.22 -10.26 -17.20
CA GLY A 60 20.84 -9.96 -18.57
C GLY A 60 19.48 -10.52 -18.99
N LEU A 61 18.55 -10.73 -18.05
CA LEU A 61 17.22 -11.29 -18.31
C LEU A 61 16.16 -10.23 -18.63
N GLU A 62 16.53 -8.95 -18.66
CA GLU A 62 15.60 -7.84 -18.97
C GLU A 62 14.98 -7.93 -20.37
N PRO A 63 15.71 -8.32 -21.45
CA PRO A 63 15.11 -8.50 -22.77
C PRO A 63 14.04 -9.60 -22.77
N LEU A 64 14.28 -10.72 -22.07
CA LEU A 64 13.29 -11.80 -21.95
C LEU A 64 12.02 -11.31 -21.23
N ALA A 65 12.15 -10.56 -20.13
CA ALA A 65 11.04 -9.97 -19.44
C ALA A 65 10.23 -9.02 -20.34
N ASN A 66 10.89 -8.22 -21.16
CA ASN A 66 10.25 -7.31 -22.12
C ASN A 66 9.52 -8.06 -23.24
N GLU A 67 10.10 -9.13 -23.79
CA GLU A 67 9.43 -9.99 -24.80
C GLU A 67 8.14 -10.61 -24.24
N ILE A 68 8.19 -11.11 -23.01
CA ILE A 68 7.02 -11.66 -22.32
C ILE A 68 5.99 -10.55 -22.07
N LEU A 69 6.43 -9.38 -21.62
CA LEU A 69 5.55 -8.23 -21.35
C LEU A 69 4.85 -7.74 -22.61
N LEU A 70 5.53 -7.71 -23.75
CA LEU A 70 4.95 -7.34 -25.05
C LEU A 70 4.03 -8.45 -25.61
N GLY A 71 4.16 -9.68 -25.14
CA GLY A 71 3.37 -10.83 -25.60
C GLY A 71 3.71 -11.27 -27.03
N GLN A 72 4.90 -10.88 -27.54
CA GLN A 72 5.35 -11.18 -28.90
C GLN A 72 6.15 -12.48 -28.99
N ALA A 73 6.56 -13.00 -27.84
CA ALA A 73 7.34 -14.22 -27.76
C ALA A 73 6.56 -15.42 -28.30
N LYS A 74 7.12 -16.14 -29.27
CA LYS A 74 6.51 -17.31 -29.90
C LYS A 74 7.24 -18.56 -29.42
N GLY A 75 6.49 -19.60 -29.06
CA GLY A 75 7.03 -20.88 -28.63
C GLY A 75 6.61 -21.27 -27.20
N THR A 76 7.24 -22.32 -26.70
CA THR A 76 7.06 -22.79 -25.33
C THR A 76 7.88 -21.96 -24.32
N LYS A 77 7.56 -22.08 -23.04
CA LYS A 77 8.33 -21.41 -21.96
C LYS A 77 9.83 -21.73 -22.07
N GLU A 78 10.16 -22.99 -22.35
CA GLU A 78 11.53 -23.48 -22.45
C GLU A 78 12.25 -22.92 -23.68
N GLU A 79 11.56 -22.82 -24.82
CA GLU A 79 12.13 -22.26 -26.06
C GLU A 79 12.48 -20.78 -25.89
N LEU A 80 11.62 -20.00 -25.24
CA LEU A 80 11.86 -18.60 -24.95
C LEU A 80 13.09 -18.40 -24.06
N ALA A 81 13.25 -19.23 -23.07
CA ALA A 81 14.32 -19.12 -22.09
C ALA A 81 15.67 -19.64 -22.59
N LYS A 82 15.70 -20.55 -23.58
CA LYS A 82 16.95 -21.15 -24.12
C LYS A 82 17.99 -20.13 -24.57
N ALA A 83 17.54 -19.05 -25.20
CA ALA A 83 18.42 -18.00 -25.68
C ALA A 83 19.11 -17.19 -24.56
N PHE A 84 18.57 -17.27 -23.35
CA PHE A 84 19.02 -16.49 -22.20
C PHE A 84 19.74 -17.32 -21.13
N VAL A 85 19.91 -18.61 -21.37
CA VAL A 85 20.72 -19.47 -20.49
C VAL A 85 22.19 -19.12 -20.67
N SER A 86 22.83 -18.67 -19.61
CA SER A 86 24.25 -18.28 -19.56
C SER A 86 24.83 -18.67 -18.22
N PRO A 87 25.50 -19.83 -18.11
CA PRO A 87 26.13 -20.26 -16.88
C PRO A 87 27.15 -19.27 -16.33
N GLU A 88 27.84 -18.56 -17.22
CA GLU A 88 28.81 -17.51 -16.87
C GLU A 88 28.17 -16.33 -16.08
N LYS A 89 26.89 -16.07 -16.34
CA LYS A 89 26.10 -15.04 -15.62
C LYS A 89 25.27 -15.61 -14.48
N GLY A 90 25.42 -16.90 -14.18
CA GLY A 90 24.68 -17.59 -13.11
C GLY A 90 23.23 -17.90 -13.47
N VAL A 91 22.94 -18.14 -14.78
CA VAL A 91 21.68 -18.68 -15.27
C VAL A 91 21.96 -20.08 -15.81
N GLU A 92 21.75 -21.09 -14.98
CA GLU A 92 22.14 -22.47 -15.31
C GLU A 92 21.06 -23.22 -16.06
N SER A 93 19.79 -22.86 -15.89
CA SER A 93 18.64 -23.51 -16.49
C SER A 93 17.67 -22.54 -17.17
N THR A 94 16.80 -23.09 -18.02
CA THR A 94 15.68 -22.33 -18.61
C THR A 94 14.69 -21.89 -17.54
N GLU A 95 14.51 -22.66 -16.47
CA GLU A 95 13.67 -22.33 -15.33
C GLU A 95 14.21 -21.11 -14.57
N ASP A 96 15.53 -21.06 -14.34
CA ASP A 96 16.18 -19.90 -13.69
C ASP A 96 16.01 -18.62 -14.51
N ALA A 97 16.08 -18.74 -15.86
CA ALA A 97 15.85 -17.61 -16.75
C ALA A 97 14.41 -17.09 -16.64
N ILE A 98 13.42 -17.99 -16.63
CA ILE A 98 12.01 -17.61 -16.48
C ILE A 98 11.73 -17.01 -15.11
N LEU A 99 12.24 -17.63 -14.03
CA LEU A 99 12.07 -17.10 -12.67
C LEU A 99 12.67 -15.69 -12.52
N GLY A 100 13.86 -15.48 -13.10
CA GLY A 100 14.47 -14.15 -13.11
C GLY A 100 13.67 -13.13 -13.92
N ALA A 101 13.14 -13.52 -15.08
CA ALA A 101 12.25 -12.66 -15.88
C ALA A 101 10.95 -12.36 -15.11
N MET A 102 10.38 -13.33 -14.39
CA MET A 102 9.20 -13.13 -13.54
C MET A 102 9.48 -12.17 -12.38
N ASP A 103 10.66 -12.23 -11.76
CA ASP A 103 11.04 -11.28 -10.71
C ASP A 103 11.11 -9.84 -11.25
N ILE A 104 11.63 -9.64 -12.49
CA ILE A 104 11.64 -8.33 -13.14
C ILE A 104 10.21 -7.87 -13.44
N LEU A 105 9.36 -8.74 -13.98
CA LEU A 105 7.95 -8.44 -14.27
C LEU A 105 7.17 -8.11 -13.00
N ALA A 106 7.38 -8.87 -11.93
CA ALA A 106 6.73 -8.63 -10.64
C ALA A 106 7.11 -7.26 -10.06
N GLU A 107 8.38 -6.86 -10.15
CA GLU A 107 8.80 -5.54 -9.73
C GLU A 107 8.18 -4.44 -10.61
N HIS A 108 8.16 -4.62 -11.93
CA HIS A 108 7.54 -3.68 -12.87
C HIS A 108 6.05 -3.47 -12.56
N ILE A 109 5.28 -4.55 -12.35
CA ILE A 109 3.87 -4.51 -11.98
C ILE A 109 3.68 -3.81 -10.63
N SER A 110 4.55 -4.08 -9.67
CA SER A 110 4.45 -3.49 -8.32
C SER A 110 4.77 -2.00 -8.27
N ASP A 111 5.53 -1.50 -9.26
CA ASP A 111 5.95 -0.10 -9.34
C ASP A 111 4.97 0.76 -10.14
N ASP A 112 4.01 0.15 -10.84
CA ASP A 112 3.00 0.90 -11.59
C ASP A 112 2.05 1.63 -10.65
N ALA A 113 2.08 2.97 -10.71
CA ALA A 113 1.28 3.84 -9.85
C ALA A 113 -0.23 3.65 -10.10
N SER A 114 -0.63 3.35 -11.35
CA SER A 114 -2.05 3.16 -11.71
C SER A 114 -2.60 1.87 -11.11
N PHE A 115 -1.83 0.79 -11.14
CA PHE A 115 -2.21 -0.47 -10.52
C PHE A 115 -2.34 -0.30 -9.00
N ARG A 116 -1.37 0.34 -8.38
CA ARG A 116 -1.43 0.61 -6.93
C ARG A 116 -2.64 1.45 -6.54
N ALA A 117 -2.91 2.52 -7.28
CA ALA A 117 -4.08 3.38 -7.02
C ALA A 117 -5.40 2.60 -7.11
N GLN A 118 -5.55 1.77 -8.15
CA GLN A 118 -6.75 0.96 -8.33
C GLN A 118 -6.90 -0.12 -7.25
N ILE A 119 -5.82 -0.83 -6.91
CA ILE A 119 -5.83 -1.87 -5.86
C ILE A 119 -6.14 -1.23 -4.50
N ARG A 120 -5.53 -0.07 -4.19
CA ARG A 120 -5.82 0.70 -2.97
C ARG A 120 -7.30 1.05 -2.88
N LYS A 121 -7.87 1.55 -3.98
CA LYS A 121 -9.30 1.88 -4.07
C LYS A 121 -10.17 0.65 -3.82
N MET A 122 -9.92 -0.46 -4.51
CA MET A 122 -10.68 -1.71 -4.32
C MET A 122 -10.59 -2.24 -2.89
N THR A 123 -9.38 -2.20 -2.30
CA THR A 123 -9.15 -2.61 -0.92
C THR A 123 -9.85 -1.68 0.07
N TRP A 124 -9.86 -0.37 -0.17
CA TRP A 124 -10.57 0.58 0.68
C TRP A 124 -12.09 0.38 0.65
N GLU A 125 -12.66 0.20 -0.54
CA GLU A 125 -14.12 0.09 -0.72
C GLU A 125 -14.68 -1.23 -0.20
N LYS A 126 -13.96 -2.34 -0.37
CA LYS A 126 -14.46 -3.71 -0.10
C LYS A 126 -13.69 -4.45 0.99
N GLY A 127 -12.54 -3.94 1.39
CA GLY A 127 -11.70 -4.59 2.40
C GLY A 127 -12.31 -4.53 3.79
N MET A 128 -11.92 -5.50 4.59
CA MET A 128 -12.35 -5.64 5.98
C MET A 128 -11.14 -5.64 6.91
N LEU A 129 -11.24 -4.89 8.01
CA LEU A 129 -10.32 -5.03 9.12
C LEU A 129 -10.77 -6.22 9.95
N THR A 130 -9.92 -7.21 10.10
CA THR A 130 -10.16 -8.41 10.92
C THR A 130 -9.20 -8.43 12.09
N SER A 131 -9.70 -8.84 13.24
CA SER A 131 -8.92 -9.01 14.45
C SER A 131 -9.25 -10.36 15.09
N THR A 132 -8.21 -11.10 15.44
CA THR A 132 -8.31 -12.40 16.11
C THR A 132 -7.42 -12.45 17.34
N VAL A 133 -7.81 -13.23 18.35
CA VAL A 133 -6.95 -13.46 19.51
C VAL A 133 -5.72 -14.29 19.10
N ARG A 134 -4.55 -13.97 19.64
CA ARG A 134 -3.31 -14.72 19.34
C ARG A 134 -3.23 -16.05 20.08
N GLU A 135 -3.67 -16.09 21.34
CA GLU A 135 -3.66 -17.26 22.19
C GLU A 135 -5.06 -17.47 22.77
N GLU A 136 -5.65 -18.61 22.49
CA GLU A 136 -6.96 -19.00 23.02
C GLU A 136 -6.93 -19.06 24.57
N GLY A 137 -8.02 -18.60 25.20
CA GLY A 137 -8.12 -18.60 26.67
C GLY A 137 -7.45 -17.42 27.38
N THR A 138 -6.91 -16.44 26.64
CA THR A 138 -6.38 -15.21 27.24
C THR A 138 -7.54 -14.33 27.68
N GLU A 139 -7.71 -14.09 28.97
CA GLU A 139 -8.63 -13.10 29.51
C GLU A 139 -8.03 -11.70 29.36
N SER A 140 -8.69 -10.79 28.65
CA SER A 140 -8.25 -9.41 28.51
C SER A 140 -9.40 -8.45 28.28
N VAL A 141 -9.13 -7.16 28.42
CA VAL A 141 -10.11 -6.09 28.11
C VAL A 141 -10.46 -6.00 26.61
N PHE A 142 -9.85 -6.83 25.77
CA PHE A 142 -10.06 -6.85 24.32
C PHE A 142 -10.94 -8.00 23.84
N GLU A 143 -11.66 -8.70 24.73
CA GLU A 143 -12.53 -9.83 24.37
C GLU A 143 -13.52 -9.51 23.26
N THR A 144 -14.07 -8.30 23.24
CA THR A 144 -14.98 -7.81 22.18
C THR A 144 -14.34 -7.81 20.80
N TYR A 145 -12.99 -7.86 20.71
CA TYR A 145 -12.22 -7.81 19.48
C TYR A 145 -11.55 -9.14 19.12
N TYR A 146 -11.85 -10.26 19.81
CA TYR A 146 -11.25 -11.57 19.55
C TYR A 146 -11.71 -12.15 18.22
N GLU A 147 -12.94 -11.85 17.80
CA GLU A 147 -13.52 -12.22 16.50
C GLU A 147 -14.17 -10.98 15.88
N PHE A 148 -13.39 -9.95 15.65
CA PHE A 148 -13.92 -8.67 15.16
C PHE A 148 -13.69 -8.52 13.67
N GLN A 149 -14.73 -8.08 12.96
CA GLN A 149 -14.68 -7.74 11.54
C GLN A 149 -15.44 -6.45 11.28
N ALA A 150 -14.83 -5.53 10.53
CA ALA A 150 -15.48 -4.28 10.12
C ALA A 150 -14.99 -3.85 8.74
N GLN A 151 -15.90 -3.31 7.92
CA GLN A 151 -15.52 -2.69 6.65
C GLN A 151 -14.65 -1.47 6.90
N LEU A 152 -13.59 -1.28 6.10
CA LEU A 152 -12.66 -0.15 6.25
C LEU A 152 -13.37 1.20 6.15
N THR A 153 -14.42 1.29 5.32
CA THR A 153 -15.21 2.51 5.12
C THR A 153 -16.18 2.83 6.26
N LYS A 154 -16.47 1.87 7.13
CA LYS A 154 -17.49 2.00 8.20
C LYS A 154 -16.93 1.87 9.61
N ILE A 155 -15.67 1.52 9.75
CA ILE A 155 -15.04 1.34 11.05
C ILE A 155 -14.92 2.68 11.78
N ASN A 156 -15.24 2.68 13.07
CA ASN A 156 -15.12 3.87 13.90
C ASN A 156 -13.69 4.06 14.44
N GLY A 157 -13.25 5.31 14.61
CA GLY A 157 -11.91 5.63 15.09
C GLY A 157 -11.55 4.97 16.43
N HIS A 158 -12.49 4.94 17.39
CA HIS A 158 -12.26 4.29 18.69
C HIS A 158 -12.02 2.77 18.57
N GLN A 159 -12.65 2.10 17.59
CA GLN A 159 -12.43 0.67 17.32
C GLN A 159 -11.03 0.43 16.73
N VAL A 160 -10.60 1.28 15.81
CA VAL A 160 -9.24 1.23 15.24
C VAL A 160 -8.19 1.37 16.36
N LEU A 161 -8.35 2.34 17.24
CA LEU A 161 -7.41 2.58 18.35
C LEU A 161 -7.42 1.42 19.36
N ALA A 162 -8.61 0.87 19.68
CA ALA A 162 -8.71 -0.29 20.57
C ALA A 162 -8.02 -1.53 20.00
N VAL A 163 -8.25 -1.83 18.72
CA VAL A 163 -7.64 -2.96 18.01
C VAL A 163 -6.12 -2.78 17.92
N ASN A 164 -5.63 -1.59 17.58
CA ASN A 164 -4.20 -1.29 17.56
C ASN A 164 -3.55 -1.42 18.94
N ARG A 165 -4.23 -1.03 20.00
CA ARG A 165 -3.74 -1.22 21.38
C ARG A 165 -3.64 -2.71 21.73
N GLY A 166 -4.64 -3.52 21.38
CA GLY A 166 -4.63 -4.97 21.59
C GLY A 166 -3.50 -5.66 20.83
N GLU A 167 -3.22 -5.22 19.60
CA GLU A 167 -2.09 -5.72 18.82
C GLU A 167 -0.73 -5.35 19.43
N ASN A 168 -0.56 -4.09 19.88
CA ASN A 168 0.67 -3.64 20.55
C ASN A 168 0.93 -4.41 21.84
N GLN A 169 -0.12 -4.81 22.57
CA GLN A 169 -0.03 -5.67 23.75
C GLN A 169 0.13 -7.16 23.42
N LYS A 170 0.23 -7.52 22.13
CA LYS A 170 0.37 -8.87 21.61
C LYS A 170 -0.81 -9.81 21.96
N VAL A 171 -1.95 -9.26 22.33
CA VAL A 171 -3.18 -10.01 22.57
C VAL A 171 -3.91 -10.31 21.27
N LEU A 172 -3.97 -9.34 20.37
CA LEU A 172 -4.66 -9.45 19.09
C LEU A 172 -3.70 -9.63 17.91
N SER A 173 -4.18 -10.31 16.88
CA SER A 173 -3.58 -10.34 15.54
C SER A 173 -4.53 -9.62 14.58
N VAL A 174 -4.04 -8.56 13.93
CA VAL A 174 -4.87 -7.67 13.12
C VAL A 174 -4.42 -7.72 11.67
N LYS A 175 -5.36 -7.85 10.75
CA LYS A 175 -5.11 -7.90 9.30
C LYS A 175 -6.17 -7.12 8.55
N ILE A 176 -5.82 -6.66 7.35
CA ILE A 176 -6.79 -6.17 6.37
C ILE A 176 -7.01 -7.26 5.33
N GLU A 177 -8.21 -7.77 5.26
CA GLU A 177 -8.64 -8.72 4.23
C GLU A 177 -9.12 -7.92 3.01
N ALA A 178 -8.31 -7.94 1.95
CA ALA A 178 -8.65 -7.34 0.68
C ALA A 178 -9.47 -8.33 -0.19
N PRO A 179 -10.28 -7.86 -1.14
CA PRO A 179 -10.98 -8.70 -2.11
C PRO A 179 -9.99 -9.29 -3.14
N GLN A 180 -9.16 -10.22 -2.71
CA GLN A 180 -8.02 -10.75 -3.46
C GLN A 180 -8.42 -11.31 -4.82
N GLU A 181 -9.51 -12.07 -4.90
CA GLU A 181 -9.98 -12.70 -6.15
C GLU A 181 -10.37 -11.67 -7.20
N GLU A 182 -11.07 -10.60 -6.80
CA GLU A 182 -11.45 -9.52 -7.71
C GLU A 182 -10.23 -8.73 -8.18
N ILE A 183 -9.30 -8.43 -7.28
CA ILE A 183 -8.07 -7.71 -7.59
C ILE A 183 -7.22 -8.50 -8.58
N LEU A 184 -7.01 -9.79 -8.31
CA LEU A 184 -6.23 -10.66 -9.21
C LEU A 184 -6.92 -10.83 -10.55
N SER A 185 -8.24 -11.03 -10.58
CA SER A 185 -9.01 -11.12 -11.82
C SER A 185 -8.86 -9.87 -12.67
N TRP A 186 -8.95 -8.70 -12.05
CA TRP A 186 -8.74 -7.42 -12.73
C TRP A 186 -7.30 -7.29 -13.27
N LEU A 187 -6.29 -7.57 -12.46
CA LEU A 187 -4.88 -7.52 -12.86
C LEU A 187 -4.59 -8.49 -14.02
N TYR A 188 -5.10 -9.72 -13.95
CA TYR A 188 -4.94 -10.69 -15.04
C TYR A 188 -5.55 -10.18 -16.35
N ASN A 189 -6.76 -9.63 -16.30
CA ASN A 189 -7.39 -9.06 -17.47
C ASN A 189 -6.57 -7.94 -18.09
N VAL A 190 -5.98 -7.07 -17.29
CA VAL A 190 -5.14 -5.98 -17.78
C VAL A 190 -3.82 -6.49 -18.36
N MET A 191 -3.16 -7.41 -17.65
CA MET A 191 -1.82 -7.89 -18.02
C MET A 191 -1.82 -8.88 -19.19
N THR A 192 -2.88 -9.69 -19.36
CA THR A 192 -2.93 -10.74 -20.39
C THR A 192 -3.68 -10.34 -21.64
N LYS A 193 -4.33 -9.17 -21.66
CA LYS A 193 -5.11 -8.71 -22.79
C LYS A 193 -4.28 -8.62 -24.07
N GLY A 194 -4.69 -9.36 -25.10
CA GLY A 194 -4.01 -9.36 -26.41
C GLY A 194 -2.67 -10.11 -26.45
N LYS A 195 -2.35 -10.90 -25.44
CA LYS A 195 -1.13 -11.70 -25.34
C LYS A 195 -1.37 -13.15 -25.76
N ASN A 196 -0.31 -13.83 -26.22
CA ASN A 196 -0.40 -15.26 -26.50
C ASN A 196 -0.51 -16.07 -25.18
N GLU A 197 -0.93 -17.33 -25.27
CA GLU A 197 -1.23 -18.18 -24.12
C GLU A 197 0.00 -18.43 -23.22
N THR A 198 1.17 -18.64 -23.82
CA THR A 198 2.43 -18.86 -23.09
C THR A 198 2.83 -17.64 -22.27
N CYS A 199 2.84 -16.47 -22.91
CA CYS A 199 3.13 -15.21 -22.19
C CYS A 199 2.08 -14.89 -21.15
N ALA A 200 0.80 -15.13 -21.45
CA ALA A 200 -0.30 -14.91 -20.50
C ALA A 200 -0.16 -15.80 -19.26
N ALA A 201 0.28 -17.05 -19.39
CA ALA A 201 0.52 -17.93 -18.26
C ALA A 201 1.65 -17.40 -17.37
N ILE A 202 2.78 -17.00 -17.95
CA ILE A 202 3.92 -16.44 -17.20
C ILE A 202 3.52 -15.13 -16.52
N LEU A 203 2.77 -14.27 -17.23
CA LEU A 203 2.30 -12.99 -16.68
C LEU A 203 1.31 -13.19 -15.52
N ARG A 204 0.46 -14.22 -15.54
CA ARG A 204 -0.42 -14.54 -14.41
C ARG A 204 0.39 -14.93 -13.17
N GLU A 205 1.36 -15.81 -13.32
CA GLU A 205 2.25 -16.24 -12.24
C GLU A 205 3.03 -15.05 -11.66
N ALA A 206 3.63 -14.22 -12.53
CA ALA A 206 4.35 -13.00 -12.12
C ALA A 206 3.44 -11.97 -11.43
N THR A 207 2.20 -11.81 -11.91
CA THR A 207 1.21 -10.89 -11.33
C THR A 207 0.76 -11.34 -9.95
N GLU A 208 0.55 -12.64 -9.77
CA GLU A 208 0.19 -13.20 -8.47
C GLU A 208 1.31 -13.02 -7.44
N ASP A 209 2.57 -13.27 -7.83
CA ASP A 209 3.72 -13.02 -6.98
C ASP A 209 3.88 -11.53 -6.65
N ALA A 210 3.74 -10.64 -7.65
CA ALA A 210 3.78 -9.18 -7.46
C ALA A 210 2.72 -8.73 -6.45
N TYR A 211 1.49 -9.21 -6.59
CA TYR A 211 0.41 -8.86 -5.69
C TYR A 211 0.69 -9.36 -4.27
N LYS A 212 0.90 -10.67 -4.09
CA LYS A 212 1.06 -11.28 -2.76
C LYS A 212 2.30 -10.80 -2.01
N ARG A 213 3.42 -10.68 -2.69
CA ARG A 213 4.71 -10.37 -2.08
C ARG A 213 4.99 -8.88 -1.95
N LEU A 214 4.60 -8.06 -2.93
CA LEU A 214 5.03 -6.67 -3.03
C LEU A 214 3.89 -5.67 -2.80
N ILE A 215 2.72 -5.88 -3.41
CA ILE A 215 1.65 -4.88 -3.43
C ILE A 215 0.77 -4.98 -2.18
N ALA A 216 0.21 -6.17 -1.91
CA ALA A 216 -0.74 -6.35 -0.81
C ALA A 216 -0.17 -5.95 0.55
N PRO A 217 1.05 -6.38 0.97
CA PRO A 217 1.61 -5.97 2.27
C PRO A 217 1.92 -4.48 2.36
N ALA A 218 2.24 -3.84 1.22
CA ALA A 218 2.51 -2.40 1.19
C ALA A 218 1.23 -1.58 1.34
N ILE A 219 0.17 -1.95 0.60
CA ILE A 219 -1.14 -1.28 0.67
C ILE A 219 -1.81 -1.52 2.04
N GLU A 220 -1.72 -2.74 2.58
CA GLU A 220 -2.22 -3.03 3.92
C GLU A 220 -1.59 -2.10 4.98
N ARG A 221 -0.27 -1.98 4.96
CA ARG A 221 0.45 -1.11 5.89
C ARG A 221 0.05 0.35 5.73
N GLU A 222 -0.08 0.81 4.49
CA GLU A 222 -0.50 2.17 4.17
C GLU A 222 -1.91 2.45 4.69
N LEU A 223 -2.87 1.57 4.40
CA LEU A 223 -4.26 1.72 4.85
C LEU A 223 -4.37 1.67 6.38
N ARG A 224 -3.60 0.81 7.04
CA ARG A 224 -3.55 0.79 8.51
C ARG A 224 -3.01 2.08 9.10
N THR A 225 -1.97 2.66 8.50
CA THR A 225 -1.44 3.95 8.92
C THR A 225 -2.48 5.05 8.75
N ASN A 226 -3.12 5.11 7.58
CA ASN A 226 -4.17 6.11 7.30
C ASN A 226 -5.37 5.99 8.26
N LEU A 227 -5.82 4.77 8.56
CA LEU A 227 -6.89 4.53 9.54
C LEU A 227 -6.51 5.03 10.93
N THR A 228 -5.26 4.79 11.35
CA THR A 228 -4.77 5.22 12.66
C THR A 228 -4.68 6.74 12.75
N GLU A 229 -4.11 7.38 11.73
CA GLU A 229 -4.00 8.85 11.66
C GLU A 229 -5.37 9.52 11.69
N THR A 230 -6.33 9.00 10.91
CA THR A 230 -7.72 9.51 10.89
C THR A 230 -8.40 9.31 12.25
N ALA A 231 -8.17 8.18 12.91
CA ALA A 231 -8.73 7.92 14.24
C ALA A 231 -8.15 8.85 15.30
N ASP A 232 -6.85 9.10 15.28
CA ASP A 232 -6.16 10.03 16.19
C ASP A 232 -6.62 11.49 15.99
N GLU A 233 -6.82 11.92 14.75
CA GLU A 233 -7.36 13.24 14.43
C GLU A 233 -8.81 13.41 14.93
N GLY A 234 -9.64 12.38 14.76
CA GLY A 234 -11.01 12.37 15.30
C GLY A 234 -11.04 12.56 16.80
N VAL A 235 -10.23 11.81 17.55
CA VAL A 235 -10.15 11.93 19.01
C VAL A 235 -9.64 13.32 19.43
N ARG A 236 -8.67 13.89 18.71
CA ARG A 236 -8.17 15.24 19.02
C ARG A 236 -9.22 16.31 18.80
N THR A 237 -10.01 16.23 17.73
CA THR A 237 -11.08 17.19 17.44
C THR A 237 -12.21 17.10 18.47
N GLU A 238 -12.63 15.89 18.85
CA GLU A 238 -13.63 15.67 19.90
C GLU A 238 -13.16 16.16 21.27
N SER A 239 -11.91 15.87 21.63
CA SER A 239 -11.30 16.33 22.88
C SER A 239 -11.20 17.86 22.96
N LYS A 240 -10.83 18.51 21.84
CA LYS A 240 -10.77 19.97 21.74
C LYS A 240 -12.15 20.58 21.85
N ALA A 241 -13.14 20.05 21.13
CA ALA A 241 -14.53 20.52 21.20
C ALA A 241 -15.11 20.38 22.62
N ALA A 242 -14.83 19.28 23.31
CA ALA A 242 -15.24 19.08 24.70
C ALA A 242 -14.55 20.08 25.65
N SER A 243 -13.26 20.36 25.44
CA SER A 243 -12.51 21.35 26.23
C SER A 243 -13.05 22.78 26.03
N ASP A 244 -13.33 23.14 24.77
CA ASP A 244 -13.87 24.47 24.43
C ASP A 244 -15.30 24.65 24.97
N ALA A 245 -16.13 23.62 24.91
CA ALA A 245 -17.45 23.60 25.53
C ALA A 245 -17.39 23.75 27.06
N ALA A 246 -16.44 23.08 27.73
CA ALA A 246 -16.23 23.20 29.17
C ALA A 246 -15.70 24.60 29.57
N ALA A 247 -14.85 25.20 28.71
CA ALA A 247 -14.37 26.57 28.93
C ALA A 247 -15.51 27.61 28.81
N ASN A 248 -16.37 27.47 27.78
CA ASN A 248 -17.54 28.35 27.61
C ASN A 248 -18.55 28.18 28.76
N CYS A 249 -18.80 26.97 29.22
CA CYS A 249 -19.68 26.74 30.37
C CYS A 249 -19.16 27.41 31.66
N ARG A 250 -17.83 27.45 31.85
CA ARG A 250 -17.23 28.16 33.02
C ARG A 250 -17.33 29.67 32.88
N SER A 251 -17.24 30.23 31.68
CA SER A 251 -17.42 31.67 31.45
C SER A 251 -18.86 32.11 31.75
N ASP A 252 -19.86 31.32 31.36
CA ASP A 252 -21.27 31.62 31.63
C ASP A 252 -21.64 31.51 33.13
N CYS A 253 -21.01 30.61 33.88
CA CYS A 253 -21.22 30.50 35.33
C CYS A 253 -20.59 31.65 36.12
N SER A 254 -19.57 32.33 35.60
CA SER A 254 -18.94 33.47 36.29
C SER A 254 -19.80 34.73 36.30
N TRP A 255 -20.78 34.83 35.37
CA TRP A 255 -21.74 35.96 35.31
C TRP A 255 -22.88 35.86 36.35
N LEU A 256 -23.19 34.69 36.88
CA LEU A 256 -24.25 34.49 37.84
C LEU A 256 -23.84 34.73 39.29
N GLY A 257 -22.54 34.96 39.57
CA GLY A 257 -21.98 35.15 40.92
C GLY A 257 -21.88 36.59 41.40
N SER A 258 -22.17 37.63 40.55
CA SER A 258 -21.92 39.04 40.94
C SER A 258 -23.17 39.87 41.27
N GLY A 259 -24.33 39.23 41.51
CA GLY A 259 -25.63 39.94 41.63
C GLY A 259 -26.40 39.82 42.93
N LEU A 260 -25.81 39.44 44.08
CA LEU A 260 -26.52 39.43 45.36
C LEU A 260 -25.65 40.04 46.47
N SER A 261 -25.56 41.37 46.47
CA SER A 261 -25.22 42.12 47.67
C SER A 261 -26.50 42.42 48.47
N TYR A 262 -26.79 41.66 49.51
CA TYR A 262 -27.78 42.04 50.52
C TYR A 262 -27.24 43.26 51.28
N ARG A 263 -27.98 44.39 51.26
CA ARG A 263 -27.89 45.45 52.24
C ARG A 263 -28.78 45.04 53.42
N LEU A 264 -28.20 44.93 54.59
CA LEU A 264 -28.84 45.21 55.90
C LEU A 264 -28.59 46.63 56.27
#